data_f3267a67311d952417fa755389f3937b
#
_entry.id   f3267a67311d952417fa755389f3937b
#
_cell.length_a   1.000
_cell.length_b   1.000
_cell.length_c   1.000
_cell.angle_alpha   90.00
_cell.angle_beta   90.00
_cell.angle_gamma   90.00
#
_symmetry.space_group_name_H-M   'P 1'
#
loop_
_entity.id
_entity.type
_entity.pdbx_description
1 polymer ?
#
loop_
_entity_poly.entity_id
_entity_poly.type
_entity_poly.pdbx_seq_one_letter_code
_entity_poly.pdbx_strand_id
1 'polypeptide(L)'
;MEKGIIFRISRPYKVYRTAMAPKIVVPGVKGDLTVLVDRAPTLVQLRDGLVQVLDKADKVTERYFIKGGIADIARNRCAISTEKVVAYENTDVEKDTAKRDAAIYDEDKAYYQMIIDYLTTFGNKEK
;
A
#
# COMPACT_ATOMS: atom_id res chain seq x y z
N MET A 1 -27.90 -1.54 -2.80
CA MET A 1 -26.67 -2.27 -3.08
C MET A 1 -25.47 -1.36 -2.92
N GLU A 2 -24.47 -1.83 -2.24
CA GLU A 2 -23.29 -1.02 -2.02
C GLU A 2 -22.36 -1.06 -3.21
N LYS A 3 -21.81 0.10 -3.53
CA LYS A 3 -20.79 0.18 -4.56
C LYS A 3 -19.43 0.14 -3.89
N GLY A 4 -18.51 -0.55 -4.51
CA GLY A 4 -17.17 -0.64 -4.00
C GLY A 4 -16.16 -0.73 -5.12
N ILE A 5 -14.91 -0.55 -4.72
CA ILE A 5 -13.77 -0.68 -5.64
C ILE A 5 -13.18 -2.04 -5.40
N ILE A 6 -13.01 -2.80 -6.49
CA ILE A 6 -12.27 -4.06 -6.41
C ILE A 6 -10.81 -3.69 -6.52
N PHE A 7 -10.07 -3.90 -5.42
CA PHE A 7 -8.64 -3.63 -5.46
C PHE A 7 -7.86 -4.93 -5.51
N ARG A 8 -6.75 -4.88 -6.20
CA ARG A 8 -5.83 -6.01 -6.29
C ARG A 8 -4.42 -5.50 -6.15
N ILE A 9 -3.65 -6.12 -5.26
CA ILE A 9 -2.24 -5.82 -5.09
C ILE A 9 -1.46 -7.03 -5.57
N SER A 10 -0.59 -6.82 -6.56
CA SER A 10 0.19 -7.90 -7.17
C SER A 10 1.67 -7.62 -7.06
N ARG A 11 2.43 -8.68 -6.82
CA ARG A 11 3.88 -8.69 -6.98
C ARG A 11 4.20 -9.39 -8.30
N PRO A 12 5.43 -9.31 -8.79
CA PRO A 12 5.77 -10.08 -9.98
C PRO A 12 5.37 -11.55 -9.81
N TYR A 13 4.62 -12.05 -10.78
CA TYR A 13 4.17 -13.44 -10.87
C TYR A 13 3.16 -13.88 -9.80
N LYS A 14 2.66 -12.97 -8.95
CA LYS A 14 1.76 -13.41 -7.89
C LYS A 14 0.84 -12.30 -7.41
N VAL A 15 -0.45 -12.63 -7.30
CA VAL A 15 -1.41 -11.74 -6.67
C VAL A 15 -1.27 -11.89 -5.15
N TYR A 16 -1.12 -10.77 -4.46
CA TYR A 16 -0.97 -10.74 -3.01
C TYR A 16 -2.32 -10.62 -2.31
N ARG A 17 -3.18 -9.74 -2.81
CA ARG A 17 -4.46 -9.46 -2.16
C ARG A 17 -5.49 -9.00 -3.19
N THR A 18 -6.72 -9.53 -3.09
CA THR A 18 -7.86 -9.05 -3.87
C THR A 18 -9.04 -8.92 -2.93
N ALA A 19 -9.69 -7.76 -2.94
CA ALA A 19 -10.85 -7.53 -2.10
C ALA A 19 -11.63 -6.32 -2.63
N MET A 20 -12.72 -5.99 -1.96
CA MET A 20 -13.55 -4.85 -2.31
C MET A 20 -13.61 -3.88 -1.14
N ALA A 21 -13.56 -2.59 -1.42
CA ALA A 21 -13.64 -1.55 -0.39
C ALA A 21 -14.27 -0.29 -0.97
N PRO A 22 -14.88 0.56 -0.12
CA PRO A 22 -15.45 1.82 -0.59
C PRO A 22 -14.40 2.82 -1.07
N LYS A 23 -13.24 2.83 -0.42
CA LYS A 23 -12.18 3.81 -0.70
C LYS A 23 -10.82 3.20 -0.51
N ILE A 24 -9.87 3.67 -1.30
CA ILE A 24 -8.47 3.24 -1.19
C ILE A 24 -7.59 4.47 -1.36
N VAL A 25 -6.58 4.63 -0.51
CA VAL A 25 -5.59 5.69 -0.65
C VAL A 25 -4.29 5.04 -1.13
N VAL A 26 -3.75 5.56 -2.22
CA VAL A 26 -2.51 5.05 -2.79
C VAL A 26 -1.42 6.13 -2.73
N PRO A 27 -0.14 5.73 -2.52
CA PRO A 27 0.96 6.69 -2.39
C PRO A 27 1.52 7.07 -3.77
N GLY A 28 0.88 8.03 -4.43
CA GLY A 28 1.38 8.52 -5.70
C GLY A 28 2.68 9.30 -5.55
N VAL A 29 3.49 9.34 -6.61
CA VAL A 29 4.76 10.09 -6.58
C VAL A 29 4.53 11.59 -6.38
N LYS A 30 3.34 12.08 -6.75
CA LYS A 30 3.00 13.50 -6.59
C LYS A 30 2.16 13.76 -5.35
N GLY A 31 1.92 12.75 -4.54
CA GLY A 31 1.12 12.85 -3.33
C GLY A 31 0.10 11.73 -3.26
N ASP A 32 -0.46 11.55 -2.08
CA ASP A 32 -1.45 10.50 -1.88
C ASP A 32 -2.71 10.79 -2.70
N LEU A 33 -3.28 9.75 -3.28
CA LEU A 33 -4.48 9.85 -4.09
C LEU A 33 -5.55 8.95 -3.49
N THR A 34 -6.73 9.53 -3.24
CA THR A 34 -7.87 8.75 -2.78
C THR A 34 -8.67 8.27 -3.98
N VAL A 35 -8.83 6.95 -4.07
CA VAL A 35 -9.56 6.32 -5.16
C VAL A 35 -10.98 6.07 -4.69
N LEU A 36 -11.93 6.60 -5.44
CA LEU A 36 -13.35 6.43 -5.18
C LEU A 36 -14.00 5.68 -6.34
N VAL A 37 -15.22 5.18 -6.12
CA VAL A 37 -15.98 4.51 -7.16
C VAL A 37 -16.25 5.48 -8.32
N ASP A 38 -16.27 4.96 -9.54
CA ASP A 38 -16.57 5.70 -10.76
C ASP A 38 -15.52 6.75 -11.12
N ARG A 39 -14.32 6.62 -10.61
CA ARG A 39 -13.24 7.50 -11.02
C ARG A 39 -12.85 7.23 -12.47
N ALA A 40 -12.52 8.28 -13.19
CA ALA A 40 -12.07 8.16 -14.58
C ALA A 40 -10.80 7.30 -14.65
N PRO A 41 -10.62 6.54 -15.73
CA PRO A 41 -9.43 5.72 -15.90
C PRO A 41 -8.15 6.55 -15.77
N THR A 42 -7.22 6.07 -14.94
CA THR A 42 -6.00 6.80 -14.63
C THR A 42 -4.89 5.82 -14.30
N LEU A 43 -3.68 6.10 -14.78
CA LEU A 43 -2.48 5.39 -14.34
C LEU A 43 -1.72 6.31 -13.40
N VAL A 44 -1.38 5.79 -12.23
CA VAL A 44 -0.67 6.57 -11.22
C VAL A 44 0.65 5.88 -10.91
N GLN A 45 1.73 6.61 -11.04
CA GLN A 45 3.04 6.11 -10.63
C GLN A 45 3.13 6.22 -9.11
N LEU A 46 3.56 5.15 -8.47
CA LEU A 46 3.58 5.05 -7.01
C LEU A 46 5.00 5.19 -6.47
N ARG A 47 5.11 5.80 -5.29
CA ARG A 47 6.35 5.82 -4.52
C ARG A 47 6.30 4.71 -3.47
N ASP A 48 7.43 4.45 -2.82
CA ASP A 48 7.43 3.60 -1.65
C ASP A 48 6.53 4.26 -0.61
N GLY A 49 5.58 3.51 -0.10
CA GLY A 49 4.64 4.11 0.83
C GLY A 49 3.56 3.14 1.27
N LEU A 50 2.49 3.71 1.80
CA LEU A 50 1.43 2.97 2.45
C LEU A 50 0.15 3.04 1.63
N VAL A 51 -0.37 1.88 1.25
CA VAL A 51 -1.70 1.76 0.68
C VAL A 51 -2.67 1.57 1.84
N GLN A 52 -3.70 2.39 1.90
CA GLN A 52 -4.71 2.33 2.95
C GLN A 52 -6.06 1.98 2.36
N VAL A 53 -6.74 1.02 2.98
CA VAL A 53 -8.08 0.62 2.60
C VAL A 53 -9.02 1.17 3.67
N LEU A 54 -10.05 1.90 3.25
CA LEU A 54 -10.94 2.57 4.18
C LEU A 54 -12.37 2.04 4.05
N ASP A 55 -13.11 2.09 5.15
CA ASP A 55 -14.53 1.77 5.14
C ASP A 55 -15.34 3.04 4.84
N LYS A 56 -16.67 2.92 4.91
CA LYS A 56 -17.57 4.05 4.61
C LYS A 56 -17.41 5.21 5.58
N ALA A 57 -16.97 4.92 6.80
CA ALA A 57 -16.78 5.95 7.83
C ALA A 57 -15.38 6.54 7.78
N ASP A 58 -14.63 6.27 6.71
CA ASP A 58 -13.25 6.73 6.52
C ASP A 58 -12.27 6.16 7.54
N LYS A 59 -12.61 5.03 8.14
CA LYS A 59 -11.67 4.32 9.01
C LYS A 59 -10.79 3.42 8.19
N VAL A 60 -9.50 3.40 8.51
CA VAL A 60 -8.55 2.51 7.86
C VAL A 60 -8.77 1.10 8.37
N THR A 61 -9.11 0.19 7.46
CA THR A 61 -9.35 -1.21 7.80
C THR A 61 -8.16 -2.10 7.44
N GLU A 62 -7.38 -1.71 6.44
CA GLU A 62 -6.20 -2.47 6.04
C GLU A 62 -5.12 -1.50 5.62
N ARG A 63 -3.86 -1.87 5.86
CA ARG A 63 -2.70 -1.08 5.48
C ARG A 63 -1.63 -2.00 4.92
N TYR A 64 -1.02 -1.58 3.82
CA TYR A 64 0.02 -2.35 3.14
C TYR A 64 1.16 -1.44 2.76
N PHE A 65 2.38 -1.83 3.09
CA PHE A 65 3.58 -1.12 2.63
C PHE A 65 3.96 -1.68 1.27
N ILE A 66 4.15 -0.80 0.30
CA ILE A 66 4.54 -1.20 -1.06
C ILE A 66 5.84 -0.51 -1.44
N LYS A 67 6.58 -1.17 -2.34
CA LYS A 67 7.80 -0.60 -2.89
C LYS A 67 7.54 -0.13 -4.31
N GLY A 68 7.16 1.14 -4.44
CA GLY A 68 6.89 1.73 -5.73
C GLY A 68 5.83 1.00 -6.53
N GLY A 69 5.79 1.25 -7.83
CA GLY A 69 4.91 0.54 -8.74
C GLY A 69 3.95 1.45 -9.47
N ILE A 70 2.87 0.86 -9.95
CA ILE A 70 1.84 1.55 -10.73
C ILE A 70 0.47 1.13 -10.24
N ALA A 71 -0.44 2.09 -10.12
CA ALA A 71 -1.85 1.83 -9.88
C ALA A 71 -2.62 2.09 -11.17
N ASP A 72 -3.31 1.07 -11.65
CA ASP A 72 -4.20 1.16 -12.81
C ASP A 72 -5.61 1.30 -12.27
N ILE A 73 -6.14 2.51 -12.33
CA ILE A 73 -7.44 2.86 -11.78
C ILE A 73 -8.45 2.98 -12.91
N ALA A 74 -9.57 2.31 -12.77
CA ALA A 74 -10.70 2.43 -13.68
C ALA A 74 -11.95 2.43 -12.81
N ARG A 75 -13.08 2.71 -13.39
CA ARG A 75 -14.37 2.88 -12.73
C ARG A 75 -14.48 2.32 -11.30
N ASN A 76 -14.48 1.00 -11.17
CA ASN A 76 -14.63 0.34 -9.85
C ASN A 76 -13.48 -0.62 -9.59
N ARG A 77 -12.32 -0.34 -10.17
CA ARG A 77 -11.14 -1.20 -10.05
C ARG A 77 -9.92 -0.38 -9.74
N CYS A 78 -9.07 -0.92 -8.86
CA CYS A 78 -7.76 -0.36 -8.57
C CYS A 78 -6.76 -1.50 -8.53
N ALA A 79 -5.99 -1.67 -9.61
CA ALA A 79 -4.98 -2.73 -9.70
C ALA A 79 -3.61 -2.13 -9.42
N ILE A 80 -2.99 -2.56 -8.33
CA ILE A 80 -1.68 -2.09 -7.91
C ILE A 80 -0.65 -3.16 -8.22
N SER A 81 0.36 -2.78 -9.00
CA SER A 81 1.50 -3.66 -9.31
C SER A 81 2.72 -3.07 -8.63
N THR A 82 3.34 -3.84 -7.75
CA THR A 82 4.48 -3.38 -6.97
C THR A 82 5.52 -4.48 -6.84
N GLU A 83 6.75 -4.10 -6.55
CA GLU A 83 7.85 -5.05 -6.41
C GLU A 83 7.78 -5.80 -5.08
N LYS A 84 7.43 -5.12 -4.01
CA LYS A 84 7.32 -5.71 -2.68
C LYS A 84 6.07 -5.19 -2.00
N VAL A 85 5.42 -6.04 -1.21
CA VAL A 85 4.27 -5.66 -0.42
C VAL A 85 4.27 -6.47 0.87
N VAL A 86 3.91 -5.82 1.96
CA VAL A 86 3.73 -6.48 3.25
C VAL A 86 2.60 -5.79 4.00
N ALA A 87 1.71 -6.59 4.60
CA ALA A 87 0.62 -6.06 5.41
C ALA A 87 1.18 -5.46 6.70
N TYR A 88 0.57 -4.37 7.15
CA TYR A 88 1.02 -3.66 8.34
C TYR A 88 1.14 -4.59 9.55
N GLU A 89 0.17 -5.48 9.74
CA GLU A 89 0.17 -6.39 10.89
C GLU A 89 1.29 -7.41 10.85
N ASN A 90 1.94 -7.58 9.69
CA ASN A 90 3.07 -8.50 9.55
C ASN A 90 4.41 -7.78 9.63
N THR A 91 4.42 -6.49 9.98
CA THR A 91 5.66 -5.73 10.12
C THR A 91 6.09 -5.68 11.58
N ASP A 92 7.39 -5.51 11.78
CA ASP A 92 7.98 -5.46 13.11
C ASP A 92 9.30 -4.70 13.00
N VAL A 93 9.56 -3.78 13.94
CA VAL A 93 10.77 -2.97 13.90
C VAL A 93 12.02 -3.85 13.87
N GLU A 94 12.06 -4.88 14.72
CA GLU A 94 13.25 -5.75 14.76
C GLU A 94 13.44 -6.54 13.47
N LYS A 95 12.36 -7.11 12.93
CA LYS A 95 12.43 -7.88 11.70
C LYS A 95 12.80 -7.00 10.52
N ASP A 96 12.21 -5.81 10.43
CA ASP A 96 12.46 -4.93 9.32
C ASP A 96 13.85 -4.31 9.40
N THR A 97 14.37 -4.07 10.61
CA THR A 97 15.75 -3.64 10.79
C THR A 97 16.70 -4.71 10.28
N ALA A 98 16.45 -5.98 10.60
CA ALA A 98 17.28 -7.07 10.12
C ALA A 98 17.23 -7.17 8.59
N LYS A 99 16.05 -7.00 8.00
CA LYS A 99 15.91 -7.03 6.55
C LYS A 99 16.65 -5.86 5.90
N ARG A 100 16.55 -4.66 6.51
CA ARG A 100 17.27 -3.51 5.99
C ARG A 100 18.77 -3.75 5.98
N ASP A 101 19.30 -4.25 7.09
CA ASP A 101 20.73 -4.47 7.22
C ASP A 101 21.23 -5.60 6.31
N ALA A 102 20.37 -6.56 6.01
CA ALA A 102 20.70 -7.67 5.13
C ALA A 102 20.49 -7.35 3.65
N ALA A 103 19.83 -6.24 3.33
CA ALA A 103 19.53 -5.90 1.95
C ALA A 103 20.79 -5.51 1.20
N ILE A 104 20.87 -5.93 -0.06
CA ILE A 104 22.03 -5.67 -0.91
C ILE A 104 21.91 -4.34 -1.62
N TYR A 105 20.68 -3.99 -2.04
CA TYR A 105 20.43 -2.78 -2.82
C TYR A 105 19.92 -1.65 -1.94
N ASP A 106 20.36 -0.42 -2.26
CA ASP A 106 19.95 0.77 -1.52
C ASP A 106 18.45 0.99 -1.58
N GLU A 107 17.82 0.67 -2.71
CA GLU A 107 16.38 0.80 -2.85
C GLU A 107 15.62 -0.07 -1.86
N ASP A 108 16.11 -1.28 -1.61
CA ASP A 108 15.50 -2.18 -0.63
C ASP A 108 15.72 -1.67 0.79
N LYS A 109 16.91 -1.16 1.07
CA LYS A 109 17.20 -0.56 2.37
C LYS A 109 16.27 0.62 2.64
N ALA A 110 16.05 1.46 1.64
CA ALA A 110 15.15 2.60 1.77
C ALA A 110 13.72 2.17 2.05
N TYR A 111 13.27 1.10 1.39
CA TYR A 111 11.94 0.55 1.61
C TYR A 111 11.77 0.08 3.05
N TYR A 112 12.70 -0.72 3.56
CA TYR A 112 12.61 -1.21 4.92
C TYR A 112 12.77 -0.08 5.94
N GLN A 113 13.59 0.92 5.64
CA GLN A 113 13.73 2.08 6.50
C GLN A 113 12.41 2.88 6.58
N MET A 114 11.70 3.00 5.47
CA MET A 114 10.40 3.65 5.45
C MET A 114 9.43 2.93 6.39
N ILE A 115 9.40 1.59 6.35
CA ILE A 115 8.54 0.81 7.24
C ILE A 115 8.93 1.03 8.69
N ILE A 116 10.22 0.99 8.99
CA ILE A 116 10.72 1.19 10.35
C ILE A 116 10.32 2.57 10.86
N ASP A 117 10.50 3.61 10.03
CA ASP A 117 10.15 4.97 10.41
C ASP A 117 8.66 5.09 10.71
N TYR A 118 7.82 4.47 9.88
CA TYR A 118 6.38 4.48 10.12
C TYR A 118 6.03 3.78 11.43
N LEU A 119 6.60 2.60 11.68
CA LEU A 119 6.34 1.84 12.90
C LEU A 119 6.81 2.60 14.14
N THR A 120 7.96 3.27 14.04
CA THR A 120 8.50 4.04 15.14
C THR A 120 7.62 5.24 15.46
N THR A 121 7.09 5.90 14.44
CA THR A 121 6.28 7.11 14.60
C THR A 121 4.85 6.79 15.00
N PHE A 122 4.23 5.77 14.39
CA PHE A 122 2.81 5.51 14.53
C PHE A 122 2.47 4.17 15.17
N GLY A 123 3.32 3.17 15.01
CA GLY A 123 3.01 1.80 15.41
C GLY A 123 2.77 1.63 16.90
N ASN A 124 3.53 2.33 17.72
CA ASN A 124 3.43 2.19 19.18
C ASN A 124 2.10 2.71 19.71
N LYS A 125 1.42 3.54 18.96
CA LYS A 125 0.13 4.10 19.38
C LYS A 125 -1.00 3.11 19.25
N GLU A 126 -0.76 2.03 18.54
CA GLU A 126 -1.75 1.00 18.28
C GLU A 126 -1.94 0.04 19.44
N LYS A 127 -1.07 0.11 20.42
CA LYS A 127 -1.09 -0.81 21.56
C LYS A 127 -2.03 -0.39 22.65
#